data_7397e4faf40e4c0dbabb8001c5a180c1
#
_entry.id   7397e4faf40e4c0dbabb8001c5a180c1
#
_cell.length_a   1.000
_cell.length_b   1.000
_cell.length_c   1.000
_cell.angle_alpha   90.00
_cell.angle_beta   90.00
_cell.angle_gamma   90.00
#
_symmetry.space_group_name_H-M   'P 1'
#
loop_
_entity.id
_entity.type
_entity.pdbx_description
1 polymer ?
#
loop_
_entity_poly.entity_id
_entity_poly.type
_entity_poly.pdbx_seq_one_letter_code
_entity_poly.pdbx_strand_id
1 'polypeptide(L)'
;MTKKNKYQVVVFITDWCPHCQHMKEHTWTERGVISAIEPYHNSQPAFVVCSKPQNRHFVTEFDLDRYPTVVIMDEDHNIEKKANNLSPEELVQFLEEF
;
A
#
# COMPACT_ATOMS: atom_id res chain seq x y z
N MET A 1 14.08 -14.14 10.75
CA MET A 1 13.91 -12.69 10.61
C MET A 1 13.47 -12.35 9.18
N THR A 2 12.38 -11.63 9.03
CA THR A 2 11.87 -11.25 7.72
C THR A 2 12.75 -10.16 7.12
N LYS A 3 13.19 -10.38 5.88
CA LYS A 3 13.98 -9.38 5.17
C LYS A 3 13.03 -8.46 4.41
N LYS A 4 12.43 -7.53 5.12
CA LYS A 4 11.41 -6.65 4.57
C LYS A 4 11.89 -5.78 3.41
N ASN A 5 13.20 -5.56 3.30
CA ASN A 5 13.76 -4.78 2.21
C ASN A 5 13.59 -5.44 0.83
N LYS A 6 13.18 -6.72 0.79
CA LYS A 6 12.86 -7.42 -0.46
C LYS A 6 11.39 -7.27 -0.85
N TYR A 7 10.60 -6.64 0.02
CA TYR A 7 9.18 -6.48 -0.19
C TYR A 7 8.85 -5.00 -0.36
N GLN A 8 7.90 -4.73 -1.23
CA GLN A 8 7.44 -3.38 -1.50
C GLN A 8 6.01 -3.21 -1.04
N VAL A 9 5.70 -2.06 -0.47
CA VAL A 9 4.34 -1.69 -0.11
C VAL A 9 3.79 -0.84 -1.24
N VAL A 10 2.68 -1.30 -1.84
CA VAL A 10 2.02 -0.61 -2.94
C VAL A 10 0.61 -0.25 -2.51
N VAL A 11 0.21 0.98 -2.78
CA VAL A 11 -1.13 1.47 -2.47
C VAL A 11 -1.84 1.78 -3.78
N PHE A 12 -2.88 1.02 -4.07
CA PHE A 12 -3.70 1.24 -5.26
C PHE A 12 -4.80 2.24 -4.91
N ILE A 13 -4.86 3.32 -5.66
CA ILE A 13 -5.80 4.41 -5.44
C ILE A 13 -6.48 4.81 -6.74
N THR A 14 -7.47 5.69 -6.63
CA THR A 14 -8.07 6.35 -7.79
C THR A 14 -8.05 7.85 -7.52
N ASP A 15 -8.22 8.65 -8.57
CA ASP A 15 -8.14 10.11 -8.45
C ASP A 15 -9.43 10.75 -7.92
N TRP A 16 -10.53 9.98 -7.81
CA TRP A 16 -11.79 10.49 -7.28
C TRP A 16 -12.14 9.94 -5.89
N CYS A 17 -11.19 9.32 -5.20
CA CYS A 17 -11.44 8.58 -3.97
C CYS A 17 -11.07 9.43 -2.74
N PRO A 18 -12.05 9.90 -1.95
CA PRO A 18 -11.76 10.70 -0.76
C PRO A 18 -10.94 9.95 0.28
N HIS A 19 -11.21 8.64 0.47
CA HIS A 19 -10.45 7.82 1.42
C HIS A 19 -8.99 7.65 0.98
N CYS A 20 -8.76 7.56 -0.33
CA CYS A 20 -7.41 7.48 -0.88
C CYS A 20 -6.65 8.77 -0.61
N GLN A 21 -7.31 9.91 -0.83
CA GLN A 21 -6.72 11.23 -0.60
C GLN A 21 -6.37 11.40 0.87
N HIS A 22 -7.29 11.03 1.76
CA HIS A 22 -7.06 11.10 3.20
C HIS A 22 -5.88 10.24 3.62
N MET A 23 -5.82 9.01 3.14
CA MET A 23 -4.72 8.09 3.46
C MET A 23 -3.38 8.67 2.99
N LYS A 24 -3.33 9.17 1.77
CA LYS A 24 -2.11 9.72 1.20
C LYS A 24 -1.61 10.94 1.97
N GLU A 25 -2.52 11.83 2.38
CA GLU A 25 -2.16 13.09 3.02
C GLU A 25 -1.98 12.99 4.53
N HIS A 26 -2.68 12.06 5.19
CA HIS A 26 -2.72 12.01 6.65
C HIS A 26 -2.20 10.70 7.24
N THR A 27 -2.62 9.55 6.69
CA THR A 27 -2.22 8.26 7.25
C THR A 27 -0.73 7.99 7.04
N TRP A 28 -0.24 8.17 5.83
CA TRP A 28 1.15 7.89 5.49
C TRP A 28 2.14 8.93 6.02
N THR A 29 1.64 10.03 6.59
CA THR A 29 2.47 11.06 7.20
C THR A 29 2.60 10.91 8.72
N GLU A 30 1.89 9.96 9.31
CA GLU A 30 1.99 9.66 10.74
C GLU A 30 3.34 9.04 11.07
N ARG A 31 3.95 9.46 12.20
CA ARG A 31 5.28 8.99 12.58
C ARG A 31 5.36 7.48 12.74
N GLY A 32 4.34 6.88 13.36
CA GLY A 32 4.30 5.44 13.56
C GLY A 32 4.31 4.69 12.24
N VAL A 33 3.59 5.20 11.24
CA VAL A 33 3.54 4.60 9.91
C VAL A 33 4.87 4.77 9.19
N ILE A 34 5.47 5.96 9.28
CA ILE A 34 6.78 6.22 8.67
C ILE A 34 7.84 5.26 9.23
N SER A 35 7.82 5.05 10.55
CA SER A 35 8.74 4.10 11.19
C SER A 35 8.47 2.67 10.77
N ALA A 36 7.20 2.29 10.66
CA ALA A 36 6.82 0.92 10.33
C ALA A 36 7.19 0.55 8.90
N ILE A 37 7.18 1.50 7.98
CA ILE A 37 7.52 1.23 6.58
C ILE A 37 9.01 1.33 6.28
N GLU A 38 9.80 1.88 7.20
CA GLU A 38 11.22 2.08 6.99
C GLU A 38 11.98 0.82 6.55
N PRO A 39 11.71 -0.38 7.11
CA PRO A 39 12.43 -1.59 6.69
C PRO A 39 12.11 -2.09 5.30
N TYR A 40 11.02 -1.64 4.70
CA TYR A 40 10.60 -2.08 3.37
C TYR A 40 11.41 -1.42 2.27
N HIS A 41 11.34 -1.99 1.08
CA HIS A 41 12.04 -1.45 -0.09
C HIS A 41 11.67 0.02 -0.31
N ASN A 42 12.67 0.86 -0.49
CA ASN A 42 12.57 2.32 -0.64
C ASN A 42 12.05 3.07 0.59
N SER A 43 11.69 2.38 1.67
CA SER A 43 11.22 2.96 2.93
C SER A 43 10.00 3.88 2.77
N GLN A 44 9.23 3.67 1.71
CA GLN A 44 8.03 4.46 1.43
C GLN A 44 7.09 3.68 0.53
N PRO A 45 5.77 4.01 0.58
CA PRO A 45 4.81 3.33 -0.28
C PRO A 45 4.92 3.80 -1.73
N ALA A 46 4.58 2.93 -2.66
CA ALA A 46 4.41 3.29 -4.06
C ALA A 46 2.92 3.47 -4.33
N PHE A 47 2.50 4.65 -4.74
CA PHE A 47 1.10 4.92 -5.06
C PHE A 47 0.84 4.66 -6.55
N VAL A 48 -0.14 3.82 -6.83
CA VAL A 48 -0.54 3.48 -8.21
C VAL A 48 -1.97 3.95 -8.42
N VAL A 49 -2.14 4.90 -9.34
CA VAL A 49 -3.47 5.48 -9.65
C VAL A 49 -4.13 4.61 -10.70
N CYS A 50 -5.07 3.77 -10.28
CA CYS A 50 -5.70 2.78 -11.15
C CYS A 50 -6.69 3.38 -12.16
N SER A 51 -7.11 4.63 -11.95
CA SER A 51 -7.96 5.33 -12.91
C SER A 51 -7.22 5.79 -14.16
N LYS A 52 -5.88 5.78 -14.14
CA LYS A 52 -5.09 6.08 -15.33
C LYS A 52 -5.09 4.89 -16.28
N PRO A 53 -5.24 5.13 -17.60
CA PRO A 53 -5.32 4.02 -18.57
C PRO A 53 -4.16 3.04 -18.51
N GLN A 54 -2.93 3.52 -18.28
CA GLN A 54 -1.75 2.65 -18.23
C GLN A 54 -1.73 1.73 -17.01
N ASN A 55 -2.57 2.01 -16.00
CA ASN A 55 -2.62 1.22 -14.77
C ASN A 55 -3.88 0.36 -14.65
N ARG A 56 -4.79 0.42 -15.63
CA ARG A 56 -6.06 -0.32 -15.54
C ARG A 56 -5.89 -1.83 -15.45
N HIS A 57 -4.84 -2.35 -16.06
CA HIS A 57 -4.59 -3.80 -16.04
C HIS A 57 -4.38 -4.34 -14.63
N PHE A 58 -3.93 -3.50 -13.69
CA PHE A 58 -3.75 -3.93 -12.29
C PHE A 58 -5.07 -4.29 -11.63
N VAL A 59 -6.17 -3.67 -12.04
CA VAL A 59 -7.49 -3.94 -11.45
C VAL A 59 -7.87 -5.39 -11.67
N THR A 60 -7.67 -5.91 -12.88
CA THR A 60 -7.94 -7.31 -13.20
C THR A 60 -6.87 -8.24 -12.63
N GLU A 61 -5.60 -7.85 -12.80
CA GLU A 61 -4.47 -8.67 -12.39
C GLU A 61 -4.47 -8.96 -10.89
N PHE A 62 -4.81 -7.97 -10.06
CA PHE A 62 -4.79 -8.09 -8.61
C PHE A 62 -6.18 -8.14 -7.99
N ASP A 63 -7.22 -8.24 -8.82
CA ASP A 63 -8.61 -8.35 -8.37
C ASP A 63 -8.99 -7.22 -7.40
N LEU A 64 -8.78 -5.98 -7.85
CA LEU A 64 -9.04 -4.80 -7.04
C LEU A 64 -10.49 -4.39 -7.17
N ASP A 65 -11.22 -4.40 -6.04
CA ASP A 65 -12.63 -4.02 -6.01
C ASP A 65 -12.90 -2.83 -5.09
N ARG A 66 -11.92 -2.41 -4.31
CA ARG A 66 -12.05 -1.30 -3.35
C ARG A 66 -10.80 -0.45 -3.33
N TYR A 67 -10.97 0.82 -3.01
CA TYR A 67 -9.86 1.75 -2.90
C TYR A 67 -9.97 2.54 -1.61
N PRO A 68 -8.87 2.80 -0.92
CA PRO A 68 -7.52 2.35 -1.26
C PRO A 68 -7.32 0.87 -0.97
N THR A 69 -6.43 0.21 -1.70
CA THR A 69 -5.98 -1.14 -1.41
C THR A 69 -4.48 -1.11 -1.15
N VAL A 70 -4.06 -1.58 0.03
CA VAL A 70 -2.66 -1.65 0.42
C VAL A 70 -2.20 -3.08 0.29
N VAL A 71 -1.10 -3.29 -0.42
CA VAL A 71 -0.53 -4.63 -0.58
C VAL A 71 0.95 -4.62 -0.22
N ILE A 72 1.42 -5.76 0.27
CA ILE A 72 2.84 -6.04 0.41
C ILE A 72 3.15 -7.09 -0.64
N MET A 73 4.07 -6.80 -1.56
CA MET A 73 4.41 -7.72 -2.63
C MET A 73 5.91 -7.98 -2.68
N ASP A 74 6.26 -9.16 -3.20
CA ASP A 74 7.65 -9.56 -3.33
C ASP A 74 8.26 -9.01 -4.62
N GLU A 75 9.50 -9.40 -4.92
CA GLU A 75 10.23 -8.94 -6.09
C GLU A 75 9.59 -9.39 -7.42
N ASP A 76 8.81 -10.45 -7.38
CA ASP A 76 8.11 -10.99 -8.56
C ASP A 76 6.68 -10.48 -8.67
N HIS A 77 6.32 -9.47 -7.85
CA HIS A 77 5.00 -8.86 -7.82
C HIS A 77 3.89 -9.81 -7.34
N ASN A 78 4.26 -10.81 -6.52
CA ASN A 78 3.27 -11.65 -5.85
C ASN A 78 2.81 -10.96 -4.57
N ILE A 79 1.50 -10.87 -4.38
CA ILE A 79 0.92 -10.25 -3.19
C ILE A 79 1.03 -11.22 -2.01
N GLU A 80 1.71 -10.78 -0.95
CA GLU A 80 1.88 -11.55 0.27
C GLU A 80 0.87 -11.17 1.33
N LYS A 81 0.41 -9.91 1.31
CA LYS A 81 -0.54 -9.41 2.29
C LYS A 81 -1.34 -8.28 1.66
N LYS A 82 -2.64 -8.20 1.96
CA LYS A 82 -3.54 -7.25 1.32
C LYS A 82 -4.57 -6.75 2.33
N ALA A 83 -4.85 -5.46 2.29
CA ALA A 83 -5.91 -4.85 3.09
C ALA A 83 -6.46 -3.64 2.35
N ASN A 84 -7.59 -3.13 2.83
CA ASN A 84 -8.21 -1.97 2.21
C ASN A 84 -7.91 -0.71 3.03
N ASN A 85 -8.91 0.11 3.31
CA ASN A 85 -8.70 1.35 4.04
C ASN A 85 -8.37 1.05 5.51
N LEU A 86 -7.19 1.48 5.95
CA LEU A 86 -6.68 1.24 7.29
C LEU A 86 -6.46 2.56 8.01
N SER A 87 -6.77 2.57 9.31
CA SER A 87 -6.36 3.69 10.17
C SER A 87 -4.84 3.66 10.37
N PRO A 88 -4.23 4.73 10.88
CA PRO A 88 -2.79 4.71 11.14
C PRO A 88 -2.37 3.55 12.03
N GLU A 89 -3.12 3.26 13.10
CA GLU A 89 -2.80 2.17 14.01
C GLU A 89 -2.90 0.81 13.32
N GLU A 90 -3.95 0.62 12.52
CA GLU A 90 -4.14 -0.62 11.76
C GLU A 90 -3.04 -0.81 10.72
N LEU A 91 -2.60 0.28 10.10
CA LEU A 91 -1.56 0.23 9.09
C LEU A 91 -0.20 -0.12 9.72
N VAL A 92 0.11 0.47 10.88
CA VAL A 92 1.33 0.11 11.62
C VAL A 92 1.33 -1.39 11.93
N GLN A 93 0.22 -1.91 12.44
CA GLN A 93 0.08 -3.32 12.73
C GLN A 93 0.24 -4.18 11.48
N PHE A 94 -0.39 -3.77 10.38
CA PHE A 94 -0.30 -4.44 9.08
C PHE A 94 1.15 -4.58 8.63
N LEU A 95 1.92 -3.50 8.77
CA LEU A 95 3.32 -3.47 8.32
C LEU A 95 4.25 -4.21 9.28
N GLU A 96 4.00 -4.12 10.58
CA GLU A 96 4.88 -4.73 11.58
C GLU A 96 4.67 -6.23 11.75
N GLU A 97 3.46 -6.71 11.51
CA GLU A 97 3.13 -8.13 11.68
C GLU A 97 3.48 -8.99 10.46
N PHE A 98 4.10 -8.41 9.46
CA PHE A 98 4.48 -9.17 8.26
C PHE A 98 5.78 -9.95 8.45
#